data_0aeed2a2193e067f3887a68f344b38e2
#
_entry.id   0aeed2a2193e067f3887a68f344b38e2
#
_cell.length_a   1.000
_cell.length_b   1.000
_cell.length_c   1.000
_cell.angle_alpha   90.00
_cell.angle_beta   90.00
_cell.angle_gamma   90.00
#
_symmetry.space_group_name_H-M   'P 1'
#
loop_
_entity.id
_entity.type
_entity.pdbx_description
1 polymer ?
#
loop_
_entity_poly.entity_id
_entity_poly.type
_entity_poly.pdbx_seq_one_letter_code
_entity_poly.pdbx_strand_id
1 'polypeptide(L)'
;MNGPLIVQSDKTVLLEVDHAQAAEARAALAPFAELERAPEHVHTYRITPLALWNARAAGHDAEQVVDVLENYSRFPVPQALLIDVAETMSRYGRVRLHAHPAHGLILESEEPPILEELSRGATGKLLGARIDEHSIACLLYTSDAADE
;
A
#
# COMPACT_ATOMS: atom_id res chain seq x y z
N MET A 1 -4.74 11.93 -23.71
CA MET A 1 -4.36 12.24 -22.33
C MET A 1 -5.28 13.20 -21.62
N ASN A 2 -6.56 12.98 -21.72
CA ASN A 2 -7.56 13.80 -21.05
C ASN A 2 -8.27 13.00 -19.96
N GLY A 3 -7.50 12.20 -19.23
CA GLY A 3 -8.05 11.34 -18.19
C GLY A 3 -8.51 12.10 -16.96
N PRO A 4 -9.28 11.45 -16.09
CA PRO A 4 -9.80 12.07 -14.87
C PRO A 4 -8.78 12.15 -13.73
N LEU A 5 -7.61 11.53 -13.87
CA LEU A 5 -6.62 11.46 -12.80
C LEU A 5 -5.47 12.44 -12.98
N ILE A 6 -5.03 13.00 -11.87
CA ILE A 6 -3.78 13.76 -11.78
C ILE A 6 -2.94 13.06 -10.71
N VAL A 7 -1.86 12.42 -11.15
CA VAL A 7 -0.99 11.63 -10.26
C VAL A 7 0.20 12.49 -9.84
N GLN A 8 0.39 12.64 -8.53
CA GLN A 8 1.45 13.47 -7.97
C GLN A 8 2.58 12.61 -7.42
N SER A 9 3.78 13.16 -7.38
CA SER A 9 4.97 12.43 -6.95
C SER A 9 4.94 11.99 -5.49
N ASP A 10 4.10 12.61 -4.66
CA ASP A 10 3.92 12.25 -3.27
C ASP A 10 2.94 11.09 -3.07
N LYS A 11 2.53 10.43 -4.15
CA LYS A 11 1.59 9.31 -4.17
C LYS A 11 0.14 9.72 -3.93
N THR A 12 -0.15 10.99 -4.05
CA THR A 12 -1.52 11.51 -4.04
C THR A 12 -2.09 11.47 -5.45
N VAL A 13 -3.30 10.98 -5.60
CA VAL A 13 -3.99 10.92 -6.89
C VAL A 13 -5.29 11.70 -6.77
N LEU A 14 -5.45 12.71 -7.62
CA LEU A 14 -6.66 13.51 -7.68
C LEU A 14 -7.58 12.95 -8.76
N LEU A 15 -8.84 12.74 -8.41
CA LEU A 15 -9.87 12.27 -9.34
C LEU A 15 -10.87 13.37 -9.59
N GLU A 16 -11.00 13.79 -10.84
CA GLU A 16 -12.01 14.75 -11.25
C GLU A 16 -13.35 14.05 -11.40
N VAL A 17 -14.25 14.26 -10.46
CA VAL A 17 -15.51 13.51 -10.34
C VAL A 17 -16.46 13.75 -11.52
N ASP A 18 -16.40 14.92 -12.12
CA ASP A 18 -17.30 15.28 -13.21
C ASP A 18 -16.83 14.76 -14.59
N HIS A 19 -15.68 14.13 -14.62
CA HIS A 19 -15.14 13.58 -15.86
C HIS A 19 -15.96 12.37 -16.32
N ALA A 20 -16.09 12.20 -17.65
CA ALA A 20 -16.84 11.09 -18.21
C ALA A 20 -16.31 9.71 -17.79
N GLN A 21 -15.00 9.61 -17.54
CA GLN A 21 -14.35 8.35 -17.14
C GLN A 21 -14.15 8.23 -15.64
N ALA A 22 -14.73 9.15 -14.84
CA ALA A 22 -14.50 9.15 -13.39
C ALA A 22 -14.92 7.84 -12.72
N ALA A 23 -16.07 7.28 -13.10
CA ALA A 23 -16.54 6.04 -12.50
C ALA A 23 -15.60 4.86 -12.79
N GLU A 24 -15.11 4.76 -14.02
CA GLU A 24 -14.16 3.74 -14.41
C GLU A 24 -12.84 3.88 -13.65
N ALA A 25 -12.33 5.10 -13.59
CA ALA A 25 -11.07 5.38 -12.90
C ALA A 25 -11.18 5.09 -11.42
N ARG A 26 -12.30 5.45 -10.79
CA ARG A 26 -12.54 5.15 -9.38
C ARG A 26 -12.51 3.65 -9.11
N ALA A 27 -13.19 2.88 -9.95
CA ALA A 27 -13.22 1.43 -9.82
C ALA A 27 -11.82 0.84 -10.02
N ALA A 28 -11.05 1.39 -10.94
CA ALA A 28 -9.69 0.91 -11.23
C ALA A 28 -8.70 1.27 -10.10
N LEU A 29 -8.91 2.41 -9.41
CA LEU A 29 -8.07 2.83 -8.28
C LEU A 29 -8.36 2.07 -6.99
N ALA A 30 -9.60 1.63 -6.80
CA ALA A 30 -10.04 1.05 -5.54
C ALA A 30 -9.13 -0.05 -4.99
N PRO A 31 -8.58 -0.97 -5.81
CA PRO A 31 -7.73 -2.03 -5.29
C PRO A 31 -6.43 -1.57 -4.62
N PHE A 32 -5.87 -0.41 -5.02
CA PHE A 32 -4.54 -0.02 -4.57
C PHE A 32 -4.42 1.41 -4.04
N ALA A 33 -5.53 2.13 -3.95
CA ALA A 33 -5.51 3.51 -3.44
C ALA A 33 -6.63 3.71 -2.44
N GLU A 34 -6.35 4.50 -1.42
CA GLU A 34 -7.30 4.80 -0.36
C GLU A 34 -7.89 6.19 -0.54
N LEU A 35 -9.21 6.31 -0.41
CA LEU A 35 -9.88 7.60 -0.48
C LEU A 35 -9.55 8.40 0.79
N GLU A 36 -8.94 9.55 0.60
CA GLU A 36 -8.50 10.41 1.71
C GLU A 36 -9.47 11.57 1.94
N ARG A 37 -9.91 12.18 0.85
CA ARG A 37 -10.88 13.29 0.89
C ARG A 37 -11.82 13.20 -0.30
N ALA A 38 -13.05 13.61 -0.09
CA ALA A 38 -14.08 13.57 -1.13
C ALA A 38 -14.84 14.89 -1.25
N PRO A 39 -14.14 16.03 -1.51
CA PRO A 39 -14.84 17.26 -1.79
C PRO A 39 -15.66 17.16 -3.08
N GLU A 40 -16.58 18.08 -3.26
CA GLU A 40 -17.64 18.00 -4.26
C GLU A 40 -17.20 17.66 -5.69
N HIS A 41 -16.09 18.23 -6.16
CA HIS A 41 -15.67 18.08 -7.55
C HIS A 41 -14.39 17.26 -7.76
N VAL A 42 -13.59 17.13 -6.73
CA VAL A 42 -12.30 16.45 -6.82
C VAL A 42 -12.10 15.55 -5.60
N HIS A 43 -11.97 14.26 -5.83
CA HIS A 43 -11.66 13.32 -4.76
C HIS A 43 -10.16 13.10 -4.70
N THR A 44 -9.62 13.04 -3.50
CA THR A 44 -8.20 12.79 -3.26
C THR A 44 -8.00 11.37 -2.78
N TYR A 45 -7.17 10.63 -3.50
CA TYR A 45 -6.78 9.27 -3.13
C TYR A 45 -5.29 9.26 -2.79
N ARG A 46 -4.90 8.30 -1.98
CA ARG A 46 -3.48 8.09 -1.67
C ARG A 46 -3.11 6.64 -1.94
N ILE A 47 -1.99 6.45 -2.63
CA ILE A 47 -1.41 5.13 -2.84
C ILE A 47 -0.52 4.84 -1.64
N THR A 48 -0.87 3.82 -0.85
CA THR A 48 -0.12 3.46 0.35
C THR A 48 0.51 2.09 0.17
N PRO A 49 1.61 1.78 0.91
CA PRO A 49 2.19 0.44 0.86
C PRO A 49 1.18 -0.64 1.23
N LEU A 50 0.34 -0.39 2.23
CA LEU A 50 -0.69 -1.36 2.63
C LEU A 50 -1.71 -1.60 1.51
N ALA A 51 -2.16 -0.54 0.83
CA ALA A 51 -3.09 -0.67 -0.27
C ALA A 51 -2.47 -1.44 -1.44
N LEU A 52 -1.19 -1.20 -1.73
CA LEU A 52 -0.47 -1.92 -2.77
C LEU A 52 -0.32 -3.40 -2.43
N TRP A 53 -0.03 -3.71 -1.17
CA TRP A 53 0.08 -5.09 -0.72
C TRP A 53 -1.27 -5.80 -0.77
N ASN A 54 -2.35 -5.10 -0.40
CA ASN A 54 -3.70 -5.65 -0.51
C ASN A 54 -4.06 -5.94 -1.97
N ALA A 55 -3.67 -5.06 -2.88
CA ALA A 55 -3.88 -5.26 -4.31
C ALA A 55 -3.13 -6.51 -4.79
N ARG A 56 -1.88 -6.66 -4.36
CA ARG A 56 -1.07 -7.83 -4.73
C ARG A 56 -1.69 -9.12 -4.19
N ALA A 57 -2.20 -9.09 -2.97
CA ALA A 57 -2.88 -10.24 -2.37
C ALA A 57 -4.16 -10.61 -3.15
N ALA A 58 -4.82 -9.63 -3.74
CA ALA A 58 -6.04 -9.84 -4.53
C ALA A 58 -5.74 -10.29 -5.97
N GLY A 59 -4.47 -10.41 -6.35
CA GLY A 59 -4.08 -10.89 -7.67
C GLY A 59 -3.65 -9.83 -8.66
N HIS A 60 -3.58 -8.57 -8.22
CA HIS A 60 -3.08 -7.49 -9.07
C HIS A 60 -1.57 -7.40 -8.98
N ASP A 61 -0.92 -7.12 -10.11
CA ASP A 61 0.54 -6.94 -10.11
C ASP A 61 0.90 -5.46 -10.34
N ALA A 62 2.20 -5.16 -10.26
CA ALA A 62 2.66 -3.78 -10.43
C ALA A 62 2.37 -3.24 -11.82
N GLU A 63 2.44 -4.09 -12.84
CA GLU A 63 2.16 -3.69 -14.21
C GLU A 63 0.72 -3.20 -14.35
N GLN A 64 -0.24 -3.90 -13.73
CA GLN A 64 -1.63 -3.50 -13.77
C GLN A 64 -1.87 -2.15 -13.09
N VAL A 65 -1.20 -1.92 -11.95
CA VAL A 65 -1.30 -0.64 -11.24
C VAL A 65 -0.74 0.49 -12.10
N VAL A 66 0.43 0.28 -12.69
CA VAL A 66 1.07 1.26 -13.56
C VAL A 66 0.16 1.57 -14.77
N ASP A 67 -0.40 0.53 -15.39
CA ASP A 67 -1.30 0.71 -16.54
C ASP A 67 -2.52 1.55 -16.18
N VAL A 68 -3.11 1.32 -15.03
CA VAL A 68 -4.26 2.10 -14.56
C VAL A 68 -3.88 3.57 -14.41
N LEU A 69 -2.76 3.84 -13.75
CA LEU A 69 -2.31 5.21 -13.55
C LEU A 69 -2.03 5.92 -14.87
N GLU A 70 -1.36 5.24 -15.80
CA GLU A 70 -1.03 5.84 -17.09
C GLU A 70 -2.25 6.00 -17.99
N ASN A 71 -3.17 5.05 -17.99
CA ASN A 71 -4.35 5.08 -18.87
C ASN A 71 -5.35 6.17 -18.49
N TYR A 72 -5.46 6.47 -17.19
CA TYR A 72 -6.45 7.44 -16.71
C TYR A 72 -5.86 8.78 -16.32
N SER A 73 -4.54 8.96 -16.42
CA SER A 73 -3.92 10.21 -16.03
C SER A 73 -4.04 11.27 -17.11
N ARG A 74 -4.18 12.54 -16.68
CA ARG A 74 -4.24 13.69 -17.56
C ARG A 74 -2.85 14.15 -17.99
N PHE A 75 -1.88 13.98 -17.10
CA PHE A 75 -0.50 14.38 -17.33
C PHE A 75 0.41 13.15 -17.20
N PRO A 76 1.65 13.21 -17.69
CA PRO A 76 2.58 12.11 -17.50
C PRO A 76 2.74 11.76 -16.02
N VAL A 77 2.71 10.47 -15.71
CA VAL A 77 2.87 10.00 -14.36
C VAL A 77 4.34 10.13 -13.95
N PRO A 78 4.63 10.66 -12.74
CA PRO A 78 6.03 10.76 -12.28
C PRO A 78 6.71 9.39 -12.26
N GLN A 79 7.87 9.31 -12.90
CA GLN A 79 8.58 8.04 -13.02
C GLN A 79 9.03 7.49 -11.67
N ALA A 80 9.42 8.36 -10.76
CA ALA A 80 9.81 7.96 -9.41
C ALA A 80 8.67 7.24 -8.68
N LEU A 81 7.43 7.68 -8.90
CA LEU A 81 6.26 7.05 -8.31
C LEU A 81 6.07 5.64 -8.89
N LEU A 82 6.23 5.47 -10.19
CA LEU A 82 6.10 4.16 -10.83
C LEU A 82 7.14 3.17 -10.31
N ILE A 83 8.37 3.64 -10.09
CA ILE A 83 9.43 2.84 -9.52
C ILE A 83 9.08 2.43 -8.09
N ASP A 84 8.59 3.37 -7.28
CA ASP A 84 8.18 3.10 -5.89
C ASP A 84 7.06 2.08 -5.82
N VAL A 85 6.07 2.17 -6.71
CA VAL A 85 4.97 1.21 -6.77
C VAL A 85 5.51 -0.19 -7.07
N ALA A 86 6.37 -0.30 -8.07
CA ALA A 86 6.94 -1.59 -8.47
C ALA A 86 7.77 -2.19 -7.34
N GLU A 87 8.62 -1.39 -6.69
CA GLU A 87 9.43 -1.86 -5.57
C GLU A 87 8.58 -2.29 -4.38
N THR A 88 7.58 -1.50 -4.02
CA THR A 88 6.71 -1.80 -2.90
C THR A 88 5.97 -3.11 -3.13
N MET A 89 5.42 -3.30 -4.31
CA MET A 89 4.70 -4.54 -4.62
C MET A 89 5.62 -5.74 -4.73
N SER A 90 6.87 -5.54 -5.15
CA SER A 90 7.83 -6.65 -5.25
C SER A 90 8.22 -7.21 -3.89
N ARG A 91 8.02 -6.45 -2.83
CA ARG A 91 8.29 -6.89 -1.46
C ARG A 91 7.20 -7.79 -0.90
N TYR A 92 6.04 -7.80 -1.55
CA TYR A 92 4.95 -8.69 -1.13
C TYR A 92 5.38 -10.15 -1.31
N GLY A 93 5.06 -10.96 -0.31
CA GLY A 93 5.48 -12.37 -0.31
C GLY A 93 6.83 -12.60 0.36
N ARG A 94 7.62 -11.55 0.53
CA ARG A 94 8.87 -11.62 1.29
C ARG A 94 8.65 -11.40 2.77
N VAL A 95 7.47 -10.93 3.12
CA VAL A 95 7.06 -10.71 4.50
C VAL A 95 5.83 -11.56 4.77
N ARG A 96 5.86 -12.31 5.86
CA ARG A 96 4.77 -13.19 6.27
C ARG A 96 4.35 -12.88 7.68
N LEU A 97 3.04 -13.00 7.93
CA LEU A 97 2.47 -12.82 9.26
C LEU A 97 1.89 -14.15 9.69
N HIS A 98 2.34 -14.69 10.82
CA HIS A 98 1.84 -15.97 11.30
C HIS A 98 1.84 -16.05 12.82
N ALA A 99 1.03 -16.98 13.35
CA ALA A 99 0.92 -17.20 14.76
C ALA A 99 2.13 -17.99 15.27
N HIS A 100 2.61 -17.63 16.46
CA HIS A 100 3.72 -18.31 17.12
C HIS A 100 3.30 -18.71 18.54
N PRO A 101 3.55 -19.97 18.95
CA PRO A 101 3.09 -20.43 20.27
C PRO A 101 3.60 -19.62 21.45
N ALA A 102 4.82 -19.10 21.36
CA ALA A 102 5.44 -18.34 22.45
C ALA A 102 5.23 -16.85 22.37
N HIS A 103 5.11 -16.30 21.15
CA HIS A 103 5.12 -14.85 20.94
C HIS A 103 3.82 -14.28 20.41
N GLY A 104 2.82 -15.11 20.17
CA GLY A 104 1.57 -14.68 19.58
C GLY A 104 1.67 -14.54 18.07
N LEU A 105 1.50 -13.34 17.57
CA LEU A 105 1.60 -13.07 16.13
C LEU A 105 2.97 -12.50 15.81
N ILE A 106 3.65 -13.07 14.82
CA ILE A 106 4.95 -12.56 14.40
C ILE A 106 4.97 -12.21 12.92
N LEU A 107 5.73 -11.17 12.59
CA LEU A 107 6.03 -10.74 11.24
C LEU A 107 7.40 -11.31 10.87
N GLU A 108 7.47 -12.08 9.80
CA GLU A 108 8.67 -12.77 9.37
C GLU A 108 9.07 -12.39 7.95
N SER A 109 10.36 -12.25 7.70
CA SER A 109 10.89 -12.04 6.36
C SER A 109 12.24 -12.71 6.22
N GLU A 110 12.51 -13.25 5.05
CA GLU A 110 13.81 -13.80 4.72
C GLU A 110 14.85 -12.71 4.49
N GLU A 111 14.40 -11.45 4.34
CA GLU A 111 15.27 -10.30 4.13
C GLU A 111 15.22 -9.37 5.34
N PRO A 112 16.22 -9.42 6.24
CA PRO A 112 16.24 -8.56 7.42
C PRO A 112 16.08 -7.05 7.15
N PRO A 113 16.66 -6.47 6.08
CA PRO A 113 16.48 -5.05 5.80
C PRO A 113 15.02 -4.63 5.63
N ILE A 114 14.16 -5.52 5.13
CA ILE A 114 12.74 -5.25 4.98
C ILE A 114 12.09 -5.05 6.33
N LEU A 115 12.42 -5.91 7.31
CA LEU A 115 11.89 -5.79 8.66
C LEU A 115 12.32 -4.49 9.33
N GLU A 116 13.57 -4.08 9.13
CA GLU A 116 14.06 -2.82 9.67
C GLU A 116 13.33 -1.63 9.06
N GLU A 117 13.09 -1.67 7.76
CA GLU A 117 12.37 -0.62 7.07
C GLU A 117 10.94 -0.48 7.60
N LEU A 118 10.25 -1.61 7.80
CA LEU A 118 8.91 -1.63 8.35
C LEU A 118 8.88 -1.10 9.79
N SER A 119 9.90 -1.45 10.58
CA SER A 119 10.00 -0.99 11.97
C SER A 119 10.16 0.53 12.07
N ARG A 120 10.81 1.14 11.10
CA ARG A 120 11.05 2.59 11.07
C ARG A 120 9.88 3.38 10.48
N GLY A 121 9.01 2.72 9.73
CA GLY A 121 7.85 3.37 9.11
C GLY A 121 6.66 3.45 10.04
N ALA A 122 5.52 3.87 9.49
CA ALA A 122 4.26 3.97 10.23
C ALA A 122 3.84 2.62 10.83
N THR A 123 4.14 1.54 10.15
CA THR A 123 3.85 0.18 10.61
C THR A 123 4.61 -0.18 11.88
N GLY A 124 5.73 0.49 12.14
CA GLY A 124 6.54 0.22 13.31
C GLY A 124 5.81 0.34 14.63
N LYS A 125 4.72 1.13 14.66
CA LYS A 125 3.89 1.27 15.86
C LYS A 125 3.19 -0.03 16.25
N LEU A 126 3.00 -0.92 15.31
CA LEU A 126 2.34 -2.21 15.52
C LEU A 126 3.33 -3.33 15.81
N LEU A 127 4.63 -3.04 15.77
CA LEU A 127 5.68 -4.02 15.95
C LEU A 127 6.32 -3.88 17.32
N GLY A 128 6.62 -5.02 17.93
CA GLY A 128 7.26 -5.07 19.24
C GLY A 128 8.73 -5.44 19.16
N ALA A 129 9.18 -6.26 20.09
CA ALA A 129 10.55 -6.68 20.19
C ALA A 129 10.96 -7.54 18.98
N ARG A 130 12.20 -7.34 18.54
CA ARG A 130 12.79 -8.19 17.51
C ARG A 130 13.13 -9.54 18.13
N ILE A 131 12.61 -10.61 17.53
CA ILE A 131 12.85 -11.97 18.00
C ILE A 131 14.20 -12.46 17.50
N ASP A 132 14.43 -12.30 16.18
CA ASP A 132 15.70 -12.65 15.55
C ASP A 132 15.87 -11.82 14.28
N GLU A 133 16.85 -12.17 13.44
CA GLU A 133 17.13 -11.42 12.20
C GLU A 133 15.94 -11.42 11.23
N HIS A 134 15.08 -12.41 11.32
CA HIS A 134 13.99 -12.61 10.36
C HIS A 134 12.60 -12.44 10.95
N SER A 135 12.47 -12.14 12.24
CA SER A 135 11.17 -12.14 12.91
C SER A 135 11.02 -11.00 13.93
N ILE A 136 9.83 -10.40 13.96
CA ILE A 136 9.47 -9.36 14.92
C ILE A 136 8.10 -9.68 15.48
N ALA A 137 7.93 -9.56 16.81
CA ALA A 137 6.63 -9.76 17.44
C ALA A 137 5.69 -8.60 17.09
N CYS A 138 4.40 -8.89 16.92
CA CYS A 138 3.39 -7.88 16.65
C CYS A 138 2.71 -7.43 17.94
N LEU A 139 2.79 -6.14 18.23
CA LEU A 139 2.21 -5.56 19.44
C LEU A 139 0.69 -5.69 19.47
N LEU A 140 0.05 -5.53 18.31
CA LEU A 140 -1.40 -5.57 18.22
C LEU A 140 -1.97 -6.89 18.76
N TYR A 141 -1.40 -7.99 18.32
CA TYR A 141 -1.84 -9.31 18.78
C TYR A 141 -1.50 -9.53 20.26
N THR A 142 -0.33 -9.11 20.68
CA THR A 142 0.11 -9.23 22.06
C THR A 142 -0.81 -8.46 23.00
N SER A 143 -1.24 -7.26 22.58
CA SER A 143 -2.18 -6.45 23.35
C SER A 143 -3.52 -7.14 23.52
N ASP A 144 -4.05 -7.74 22.46
CA ASP A 144 -5.30 -8.47 22.49
C ASP A 144 -5.21 -9.68 23.44
N ALA A 145 -4.11 -10.38 23.40
CA ALA A 145 -3.88 -11.53 24.29
C ALA A 145 -3.78 -11.09 25.76
N ALA A 146 -3.19 -9.92 26.00
CA ALA A 146 -3.07 -9.39 27.36
C ALA A 146 -4.41 -8.94 27.94
N ASP A 147 -5.32 -8.51 27.10
CA ASP A 147 -6.64 -8.04 27.52
C ASP A 147 -7.58 -9.19 27.93
N GLU A 148 -7.24 -10.39 27.56
CA GLU A 148 -7.99 -11.56 27.93
C GLU A 148 -7.59 -12.10 29.31
#